data_6dfbe0e960866dfb6e59f26e9fdd04ae
#
_entry.id   6dfbe0e960866dfb6e59f26e9fdd04ae
#
_cell.length_a   1.000
_cell.length_b   1.000
_cell.length_c   1.000
_cell.angle_alpha   90.00
_cell.angle_beta   90.00
_cell.angle_gamma   90.00
#
_symmetry.space_group_name_H-M   'P 1'
#
loop_
_entity.id
_entity.type
_entity.pdbx_description
1 polymer ?
#
loop_
_entity_poly.entity_id
_entity_poly.type
_entity_poly.pdbx_seq_one_letter_code
_entity_poly.pdbx_strand_id
1 'polypeptide(L)'
;MGVVTAITPTGHVTARTAGKWVPLEGTNVVDASGRFSGRIVRVFGPVARPYVSVRPRRPPRDAEAALLLGTTLVEAEGTHGAA
;
A
#
# COMPACT_ATOMS: atom_id res chain seq x y z
N MET A 1 -4.64 0.41 -7.78
CA MET A 1 -5.10 -0.51 -6.72
C MET A 1 -4.17 -1.68 -6.61
N GLY A 2 -4.02 -2.18 -5.43
CA GLY A 2 -3.08 -3.25 -5.20
C GLY A 2 -3.52 -4.16 -4.07
N VAL A 3 -2.95 -5.35 -4.03
CA VAL A 3 -3.24 -6.36 -3.02
C VAL A 3 -2.00 -6.55 -2.17
N VAL A 4 -2.18 -6.51 -0.86
CA VAL A 4 -1.08 -6.70 0.08
C VAL A 4 -0.59 -8.15 -0.01
N THR A 5 0.71 -8.32 -0.28
CA THR A 5 1.31 -9.65 -0.44
C THR A 5 2.28 -10.00 0.67
N ALA A 6 2.85 -9.02 1.33
CA ALA A 6 3.84 -9.27 2.37
C ALA A 6 3.98 -8.07 3.30
N ILE A 7 4.48 -8.33 4.49
CA ILE A 7 4.84 -7.30 5.45
C ILE A 7 6.28 -7.58 5.86
N THR A 8 7.14 -6.59 5.68
CA THR A 8 8.56 -6.77 5.98
C THR A 8 8.84 -6.70 7.48
N PRO A 9 9.96 -7.25 7.94
CA PRO A 9 10.36 -7.15 9.35
C PRO A 9 10.47 -5.70 9.85
N THR A 10 10.71 -4.76 8.96
CA THR A 10 10.80 -3.33 9.31
C THR A 10 9.43 -2.67 9.38
N GLY A 11 8.35 -3.41 9.15
CA GLY A 11 7.00 -2.88 9.24
C GLY A 11 6.45 -2.26 7.96
N HIS A 12 7.18 -2.34 6.86
CA HIS A 12 6.67 -1.88 5.57
C HIS A 12 5.71 -2.90 4.98
N VAL A 13 4.72 -2.42 4.26
CA VAL A 13 3.72 -3.27 3.61
C VAL A 13 4.05 -3.32 2.12
N THR A 14 4.21 -4.52 1.58
CA THR A 14 4.41 -4.72 0.16
C THR A 14 3.09 -5.08 -0.48
N ALA A 15 2.74 -4.39 -1.55
CA ALA A 15 1.53 -4.66 -2.29
C ALA A 15 1.85 -4.87 -3.76
N ARG A 16 1.13 -5.78 -4.40
CA ARG A 16 1.21 -6.01 -5.83
C ARG A 16 0.12 -5.20 -6.51
N THR A 17 0.52 -4.41 -7.49
CA THR A 17 -0.45 -3.61 -8.24
C THR A 17 -1.26 -4.49 -9.19
N ALA A 18 -2.47 -4.05 -9.49
CA ALA A 18 -3.38 -4.75 -10.37
C ALA A 18 -4.02 -3.76 -11.34
N GLY A 19 -4.40 -4.28 -12.52
CA GLY A 19 -5.04 -3.47 -13.53
C GLY A 19 -4.10 -2.42 -14.12
N LYS A 20 -4.67 -1.27 -14.46
CA LYS A 20 -3.94 -0.17 -15.08
C LYS A 20 -3.47 0.89 -14.10
N TRP A 21 -3.50 0.59 -12.82
CA TRP A 21 -3.07 1.55 -11.82
C TRP A 21 -1.57 1.79 -11.94
N VAL A 22 -1.20 3.06 -12.03
CA VAL A 22 0.20 3.48 -12.06
C VAL A 22 0.53 4.09 -10.71
N PRO A 23 1.20 3.34 -9.83
CA PRO A 23 1.53 3.85 -8.51
C PRO A 23 2.62 4.90 -8.58
N LEU A 24 2.51 5.92 -7.73
CA LEU A 24 3.50 6.98 -7.63
C LEU A 24 3.99 7.08 -6.20
N GLU A 25 5.30 7.26 -6.04
CA GLU A 25 5.87 7.51 -4.73
C GLU A 25 5.27 8.79 -4.13
N GLY A 26 5.00 8.74 -2.84
CA GLY A 26 4.36 9.85 -2.15
C GLY A 26 2.85 9.78 -2.10
N THR A 27 2.24 8.87 -2.85
CA THR A 27 0.79 8.70 -2.83
C THR A 27 0.34 8.06 -1.52
N ASN A 28 -0.69 8.62 -0.90
CA ASN A 28 -1.30 8.00 0.26
C ASN A 28 -2.29 6.92 -0.18
N VAL A 29 -2.29 5.82 0.55
CA VAL A 29 -3.17 4.69 0.27
C VAL A 29 -3.87 4.26 1.56
N VAL A 30 -5.04 3.66 1.38
CA VAL A 30 -5.82 3.07 2.47
C VAL A 30 -6.29 1.69 2.03
N ASP A 31 -6.59 0.82 2.99
CA ASP A 31 -7.26 -0.42 2.64
C ASP A 31 -8.75 -0.14 2.40
N ALA A 32 -9.42 -1.09 1.76
CA ALA A 32 -10.81 -0.91 1.39
C ALA A 32 -11.74 -0.70 2.59
N SER A 33 -11.36 -1.20 3.76
CA SER A 33 -12.13 -1.02 4.99
C SER A 33 -11.80 0.28 5.73
N GLY A 34 -10.74 0.97 5.33
CA GLY A 34 -10.30 2.20 5.99
C GLY A 34 -9.52 1.99 7.28
N ARG A 35 -9.19 0.76 7.62
CA ARG A 35 -8.46 0.45 8.87
C ARG A 35 -6.98 0.70 8.79
N PHE A 36 -6.42 0.63 7.60
CA PHE A 36 -5.00 0.82 7.36
C PHE A 36 -4.79 2.01 6.45
N SER A 37 -3.80 2.82 6.76
CA SER A 37 -3.36 3.89 5.88
C SER A 37 -1.85 3.96 5.86
N GLY A 38 -1.31 4.42 4.75
CA GLY A 38 0.12 4.55 4.59
C GLY A 38 0.46 5.37 3.35
N ARG A 39 1.75 5.44 3.05
CA ARG A 39 2.25 6.17 1.90
C ARG A 39 3.17 5.29 1.09
N ILE A 40 3.03 5.33 -0.22
CA ILE A 40 3.94 4.64 -1.12
C ILE A 40 5.30 5.33 -1.05
N VAL A 41 6.31 4.57 -0.62
CA VAL A 41 7.68 5.10 -0.50
C VAL A 41 8.60 4.54 -1.57
N ARG A 42 8.19 3.48 -2.26
CA ARG A 42 9.00 2.87 -3.29
C ARG A 42 8.12 2.10 -4.27
N VAL A 43 8.49 2.18 -5.55
CA VAL A 43 7.89 1.37 -6.61
C VAL A 43 8.99 0.53 -7.20
N PHE A 44 8.79 -0.77 -7.34
CA PHE A 44 9.82 -1.68 -7.81
C PHE A 44 9.21 -2.87 -8.54
N GLY A 45 10.07 -3.67 -9.16
CA GLY A 45 9.63 -4.87 -9.86
C GLY A 45 9.31 -4.63 -11.34
N PRO A 46 8.64 -5.57 -11.99
CA PRO A 46 8.36 -5.50 -13.43
C PRO A 46 7.51 -4.27 -13.78
N VAL A 47 7.83 -3.66 -14.92
CA VAL A 47 7.10 -2.46 -15.39
C VAL A 47 5.61 -2.76 -15.61
N ALA A 48 5.31 -3.95 -16.11
CA ALA A 48 3.92 -4.32 -16.40
C ALA A 48 3.07 -4.54 -15.16
N ARG A 49 3.70 -4.96 -14.07
CA ARG A 49 3.03 -5.22 -12.78
C ARG A 49 3.97 -4.85 -11.63
N PRO A 50 4.17 -3.57 -11.38
CA PRO A 50 5.07 -3.17 -10.33
C PRO A 50 4.53 -3.53 -8.96
N TYR A 51 5.46 -3.67 -8.02
CA TYR A 51 5.13 -3.76 -6.61
C TYR A 51 5.34 -2.40 -5.98
N VAL A 52 4.65 -2.14 -4.89
CA VAL A 52 4.84 -0.94 -4.11
C VAL A 52 5.22 -1.31 -2.69
N SER A 53 6.10 -0.51 -2.10
CA SER A 53 6.39 -0.57 -0.68
C SER A 53 5.67 0.59 -0.01
N VAL A 54 4.85 0.29 0.97
CA VAL A 54 4.03 1.27 1.65
C VAL A 54 4.52 1.41 3.08
N ARG A 55 4.81 2.62 3.48
CA ARG A 55 5.15 2.93 4.86
C ARG A 55 3.86 3.19 5.62
N PRO A 56 3.50 2.35 6.61
CA PRO A 56 2.30 2.56 7.39
C PRO A 56 2.36 3.87 8.16
N ARG A 57 1.21 4.48 8.37
CA ARG A 57 1.10 5.66 9.23
C ARG A 57 1.50 5.34 10.67
N ARG A 58 1.18 4.14 11.10
CA ARG A 58 1.70 3.54 12.34
C ARG A 58 2.00 2.08 12.08
N PRO A 59 3.04 1.54 12.71
CA PRO A 59 3.36 0.12 12.53
C PRO A 59 2.17 -0.75 12.93
N PRO A 60 1.75 -1.69 12.08
CA PRO A 60 0.70 -2.61 12.45
C PRO A 60 1.19 -3.56 13.55
N ARG A 61 0.30 -3.91 14.46
CA ARG A 61 0.57 -4.97 15.43
C ARG A 61 0.48 -6.32 14.71
N ASP A 62 1.07 -7.35 15.30
CA ASP A 62 1.11 -8.67 14.68
C ASP A 62 -0.26 -9.16 14.22
N ALA A 63 -1.28 -8.99 15.06
CA ALA A 63 -2.63 -9.40 14.69
C ALA A 63 -3.18 -8.58 13.52
N GLU A 64 -2.91 -7.28 13.51
CA GLU A 64 -3.33 -6.40 12.41
C GLU A 64 -2.57 -6.74 11.13
N ALA A 65 -1.28 -7.04 11.25
CA ALA A 65 -0.47 -7.43 10.11
C ALA A 65 -1.02 -8.67 9.42
N ALA A 66 -1.42 -9.67 10.21
CA ALA A 66 -2.00 -10.89 9.65
C ALA A 66 -3.30 -10.60 8.88
N LEU A 67 -4.08 -9.63 9.35
CA LEU A 67 -5.33 -9.26 8.68
C LEU A 67 -5.11 -8.44 7.42
N LEU A 68 -3.95 -7.80 7.28
CA LEU A 68 -3.66 -7.00 6.09
C LEU A 68 -3.32 -7.83 4.87
N LEU A 69 -2.77 -9.02 5.06
CA LEU A 69 -2.41 -9.88 3.93
C LEU A 69 -3.65 -10.20 3.09
N GLY A 70 -3.55 -9.97 1.79
CA GLY A 70 -4.65 -10.21 0.86
C GLY A 70 -5.66 -9.07 0.78
N THR A 71 -5.55 -8.02 1.59
CA THR A 71 -6.47 -6.89 1.49
C THR A 71 -6.11 -6.02 0.29
N THR A 72 -7.11 -5.28 -0.20
CA THR A 72 -6.94 -4.39 -1.33
C THR A 72 -6.63 -2.99 -0.83
N LEU A 73 -5.59 -2.38 -1.41
CA LEU A 73 -5.25 -0.98 -1.16
C LEU A 73 -5.74 -0.12 -2.30
N VAL A 74 -6.24 1.05 -1.96
CA VAL A 74 -6.69 2.05 -2.92
C VAL A 74 -6.09 3.40 -2.56
N GLU A 75 -6.04 4.33 -3.52
CA GLU A 75 -5.58 5.68 -3.23
C GLU A 75 -6.52 6.35 -2.25
N ALA A 76 -5.94 7.04 -1.27
CA ALA A 76 -6.73 7.80 -0.31
C ALA A 76 -7.31 9.02 -1.00
N GLU A 77 -8.60 9.26 -0.79
CA GLU A 77 -9.27 10.44 -1.30
C GLU A 77 -8.62 11.70 -0.75
N GLY A 78 -8.53 12.71 -1.60
CA GLY A 78 -7.98 14.00 -1.19
C GLY A 78 -6.47 14.08 -1.21
N THR A 79 -5.78 12.98 -1.47
CA THR A 79 -4.32 12.99 -1.52
C THR A 79 -3.79 13.96 -2.57
N HIS A 80 -4.40 13.98 -3.72
CA HIS A 80 -3.99 14.85 -4.81
C HIS A 80 -4.51 16.26 -4.67
N GLY A 81 -5.63 16.41 -4.02
CA GLY A 81 -6.22 17.73 -3.82
C GLY A 81 -5.39 18.61 -2.92
N ALA A 82 -4.55 18.01 -2.11
CA ALA A 82 -3.65 18.76 -1.25
C ALA A 82 -2.47 19.38 -2.00
N ALA A 83 -2.26 18.92 -3.19
CA ALA A 83 -1.15 19.40 -4.00
C ALA A 83 -1.47 20.74 -4.62
#